data_053be7cd168e238d9f8b2f681b32a6b8
#
_entry.id   053be7cd168e238d9f8b2f681b32a6b8
#
_cell.length_a   1.000
_cell.length_b   1.000
_cell.length_c   1.000
_cell.angle_alpha   90.00
_cell.angle_beta   90.00
_cell.angle_gamma   90.00
#
_symmetry.space_group_name_H-M   'P 1'
#
loop_
_entity.id
_entity.type
_entity.pdbx_description
1 polymer ?
#
loop_
_entity_poly.entity_id
_entity_poly.type
_entity_poly.pdbx_seq_one_letter_code
_entity_poly.pdbx_strand_id
1 'polypeptide(L)'
;MKRLTVIGGGPGGYTAAFAAARAGMEVTLVEAAHLGGTCLNSGCIPTKTLKASAEALETALRLAEFGITCEGTPHVDPAAVLARKEKVVGILRGGLEKACARLKVHLCTGHGRVLDARHVEVTTAEGSVEVVENDALILATGSRVAELPGLAFDHTHILSSDDALQLDRVP
;
A
#
# COMPACT_ATOMS: atom_id res chain seq x y z
N MET A 1 -16.68 -25.50 -7.39
CA MET A 1 -15.81 -24.38 -7.87
C MET A 1 -14.51 -24.53 -7.12
N LYS A 2 -13.33 -24.28 -7.74
CA LYS A 2 -12.06 -24.36 -7.00
C LYS A 2 -11.90 -23.12 -6.10
N ARG A 3 -11.47 -23.34 -4.86
CA ARG A 3 -11.22 -22.29 -3.88
C ARG A 3 -9.74 -21.93 -3.87
N LEU A 4 -9.45 -20.64 -3.98
CA LEU A 4 -8.10 -20.11 -3.89
C LEU A 4 -8.00 -19.17 -2.70
N THR A 5 -7.03 -19.41 -1.82
CA THR A 5 -6.63 -18.43 -0.81
C THR A 5 -5.33 -17.73 -1.24
N VAL A 6 -5.31 -16.42 -1.10
CA VAL A 6 -4.12 -15.59 -1.36
C VAL A 6 -3.78 -14.86 -0.06
N ILE A 7 -2.56 -15.05 0.46
CA ILE A 7 -2.07 -14.35 1.65
C ILE A 7 -1.19 -13.19 1.22
N GLY A 8 -1.62 -11.97 1.52
CA GLY A 8 -1.00 -10.71 1.18
C GLY A 8 -1.73 -9.98 0.05
N GLY A 9 -2.23 -8.78 0.36
CA GLY A 9 -2.99 -7.89 -0.53
C GLY A 9 -2.15 -6.87 -1.29
N GLY A 10 -0.84 -7.10 -1.44
CA GLY A 10 0.04 -6.30 -2.27
C GLY A 10 -0.16 -6.53 -3.78
N PRO A 11 0.65 -5.87 -4.66
CA PRO A 11 0.49 -5.97 -6.12
C PRO A 11 0.50 -7.40 -6.65
N GLY A 12 1.33 -8.28 -6.10
CA GLY A 12 1.35 -9.70 -6.47
C GLY A 12 0.05 -10.41 -6.06
N GLY A 13 -0.41 -10.18 -4.82
CA GLY A 13 -1.56 -10.87 -4.26
C GLY A 13 -2.89 -10.42 -4.86
N TYR A 14 -3.21 -9.11 -4.84
CA TYR A 14 -4.50 -8.66 -5.38
C TYR A 14 -4.61 -8.90 -6.89
N THR A 15 -3.50 -8.82 -7.64
CA THR A 15 -3.51 -9.10 -9.08
C THR A 15 -3.83 -10.57 -9.34
N ALA A 16 -3.20 -11.49 -8.59
CA ALA A 16 -3.48 -12.92 -8.68
C ALA A 16 -4.93 -13.24 -8.27
N ALA A 17 -5.40 -12.66 -7.16
CA ALA A 17 -6.77 -12.81 -6.68
C ALA A 17 -7.80 -12.37 -7.74
N PHE A 18 -7.60 -11.19 -8.35
CA PHE A 18 -8.51 -10.68 -9.39
C PHE A 18 -8.47 -11.52 -10.67
N ALA A 19 -7.31 -12.02 -11.07
CA ALA A 19 -7.19 -12.91 -12.22
C ALA A 19 -7.93 -14.24 -11.98
N ALA A 20 -7.75 -14.84 -10.80
CA ALA A 20 -8.41 -16.09 -10.42
C ALA A 20 -9.94 -15.93 -10.32
N ALA A 21 -10.42 -14.83 -9.74
CA ALA A 21 -11.84 -14.53 -9.66
C ALA A 21 -12.49 -14.38 -11.05
N ARG A 22 -11.79 -13.68 -11.98
CA ARG A 22 -12.25 -13.59 -13.38
C ARG A 22 -12.26 -14.93 -14.11
N ALA A 23 -11.37 -15.85 -13.71
CA ALA A 23 -11.35 -17.22 -14.22
C ALA A 23 -12.40 -18.14 -13.58
N GLY A 24 -13.27 -17.60 -12.72
CA GLY A 24 -14.39 -18.33 -12.10
C GLY A 24 -14.01 -19.13 -10.85
N MET A 25 -12.90 -18.82 -10.21
CA MET A 25 -12.57 -19.39 -8.91
C MET A 25 -13.28 -18.63 -7.77
N GLU A 26 -13.54 -19.31 -6.67
CA GLU A 26 -13.89 -18.71 -5.40
C GLU A 26 -12.60 -18.26 -4.71
N VAL A 27 -12.47 -16.95 -4.44
CA VAL A 27 -11.19 -16.38 -3.98
C VAL A 27 -11.36 -15.72 -2.63
N THR A 28 -10.50 -16.10 -1.68
CA THR A 28 -10.29 -15.38 -0.42
C THR A 28 -8.92 -14.70 -0.46
N LEU A 29 -8.91 -13.39 -0.23
CA LEU A 29 -7.70 -12.57 -0.12
C LEU A 29 -7.53 -12.16 1.35
N VAL A 30 -6.44 -12.60 1.95
CA VAL A 30 -6.09 -12.30 3.36
C VAL A 30 -5.08 -11.16 3.36
N GLU A 31 -5.38 -10.07 4.07
CA GLU A 31 -4.48 -8.91 4.20
C GLU A 31 -4.43 -8.43 5.65
N ALA A 32 -3.22 -8.30 6.19
CA ALA A 32 -3.02 -8.00 7.60
C ALA A 32 -3.28 -6.53 7.97
N ALA A 33 -3.13 -5.61 7.01
CA ALA A 33 -3.25 -4.18 7.26
C ALA A 33 -4.14 -3.50 6.20
N HIS A 34 -3.54 -3.13 5.07
CA HIS A 34 -4.22 -2.38 4.01
C HIS A 34 -3.93 -2.96 2.64
N LEU A 35 -4.97 -3.10 1.82
CA LEU A 35 -4.80 -3.46 0.42
C LEU A 35 -3.84 -2.53 -0.31
N GLY A 36 -3.08 -3.10 -1.26
CA GLY A 36 -2.11 -2.38 -2.07
C GLY A 36 -0.66 -2.62 -1.69
N GLY A 37 -0.41 -3.20 -0.49
CA GLY A 37 0.93 -3.54 -0.01
C GLY A 37 1.88 -2.34 0.01
N THR A 38 3.19 -2.59 0.04
CA THR A 38 4.23 -1.55 0.09
C THR A 38 4.10 -0.54 -1.05
N CYS A 39 3.87 -0.98 -2.27
CA CYS A 39 3.82 -0.07 -3.43
C CYS A 39 2.76 1.02 -3.28
N LEU A 40 1.55 0.68 -2.85
CA LEU A 40 0.46 1.64 -2.70
C LEU A 40 0.59 2.46 -1.41
N ASN A 41 0.95 1.82 -0.30
CA ASN A 41 0.82 2.43 1.02
C ASN A 41 2.10 3.12 1.50
N SER A 42 3.28 2.57 1.19
CA SER A 42 4.58 3.07 1.68
C SER A 42 5.71 2.97 0.65
N GLY A 43 5.40 3.05 -0.65
CA GLY A 43 6.40 2.93 -1.71
C GLY A 43 6.12 3.79 -2.92
N CYS A 44 5.73 3.15 -4.01
CA CYS A 44 5.60 3.75 -5.34
C CYS A 44 4.68 4.97 -5.37
N ILE A 45 3.48 4.84 -4.81
CA ILE A 45 2.45 5.88 -4.90
C ILE A 45 2.78 7.09 -4.01
N PRO A 46 3.06 6.92 -2.71
CA PRO A 46 3.47 8.05 -1.88
C PRO A 46 4.72 8.75 -2.43
N THR A 47 5.75 8.01 -2.82
CA THR A 47 6.98 8.59 -3.39
C THR A 47 6.69 9.44 -4.64
N LYS A 48 5.90 8.91 -5.59
CA LYS A 48 5.56 9.64 -6.81
C LYS A 48 4.64 10.83 -6.54
N THR A 49 3.80 10.75 -5.52
CA THR A 49 2.93 11.86 -5.11
C THR A 49 3.75 13.02 -4.51
N LEU A 50 4.74 12.71 -3.66
CA LEU A 50 5.68 13.71 -3.12
C LEU A 50 6.55 14.31 -4.22
N LYS A 51 7.11 13.45 -5.10
CA LYS A 51 7.90 13.88 -6.26
C LYS A 51 7.13 14.85 -7.15
N ALA A 52 5.86 14.55 -7.45
CA ALA A 52 5.03 15.46 -8.26
C ALA A 52 4.81 16.82 -7.60
N SER A 53 4.77 16.89 -6.27
CA SER A 53 4.70 18.17 -5.55
C SER A 53 6.01 18.95 -5.65
N ALA A 54 7.16 18.27 -5.58
CA ALA A 54 8.48 18.87 -5.76
C ALA A 54 8.67 19.43 -7.19
N GLU A 55 8.29 18.63 -8.20
CA GLU A 55 8.33 19.07 -9.62
C GLU A 55 7.42 20.28 -9.90
N ALA A 56 6.26 20.34 -9.24
CA ALA A 56 5.36 21.48 -9.35
C ALA A 56 6.00 22.75 -8.75
N LEU A 57 6.67 22.63 -7.60
CA LEU A 57 7.42 23.75 -7.00
C LEU A 57 8.57 24.20 -7.92
N GLU A 58 9.37 23.27 -8.42
CA GLU A 58 10.46 23.56 -9.34
C GLU A 58 9.95 24.33 -10.58
N THR A 59 8.85 23.88 -11.15
CA THR A 59 8.21 24.56 -12.28
C THR A 59 7.73 25.96 -11.88
N ALA A 60 7.11 26.10 -10.70
CA ALA A 60 6.62 27.39 -10.21
C ALA A 60 7.75 28.40 -9.97
N LEU A 61 8.93 27.97 -9.52
CA LEU A 61 10.11 28.81 -9.34
C LEU A 61 10.72 29.27 -10.68
N ARG A 62 10.41 28.59 -11.77
CA ARG A 62 10.94 28.85 -13.12
C ARG A 62 9.92 29.47 -14.07
N LEU A 63 8.77 29.94 -13.57
CA LEU A 63 7.69 30.48 -14.40
C LEU A 63 8.15 31.61 -15.37
N ALA A 64 9.12 32.39 -14.96
CA ALA A 64 9.67 33.46 -15.81
C ALA A 64 10.29 32.94 -17.13
N GLU A 65 10.86 31.70 -17.13
CA GLU A 65 11.41 31.10 -18.36
C GLU A 65 10.29 30.82 -19.39
N PHE A 66 9.06 30.68 -18.92
CA PHE A 66 7.87 30.45 -19.76
C PHE A 66 7.10 31.75 -20.07
N GLY A 67 7.63 32.89 -19.68
CA GLY A 67 6.96 34.20 -19.85
C GLY A 67 5.77 34.41 -18.92
N ILE A 68 5.70 33.64 -17.83
CA ILE A 68 4.62 33.70 -16.82
C ILE A 68 5.14 34.48 -15.60
N THR A 69 4.37 35.42 -15.11
CA THR A 69 4.65 36.16 -13.87
C THR A 69 3.65 35.74 -12.79
N CYS A 70 4.10 35.61 -11.55
CA CYS A 70 3.26 35.45 -10.37
C CYS A 70 3.65 36.45 -9.30
N GLU A 71 2.71 36.75 -8.41
CA GLU A 71 2.99 37.58 -7.23
C GLU A 71 3.58 36.68 -6.12
N GLY A 72 4.66 37.14 -5.50
CA GLY A 72 5.34 36.44 -4.41
C GLY A 72 6.22 35.30 -4.87
N THR A 73 6.86 34.65 -3.90
CA THR A 73 7.72 33.48 -4.13
C THR A 73 6.95 32.20 -3.75
N PRO A 74 6.82 31.22 -4.65
CA PRO A 74 6.24 29.93 -4.32
C PRO A 74 7.00 29.25 -3.18
N HIS A 75 6.28 28.66 -2.24
CA HIS A 75 6.85 27.93 -1.11
C HIS A 75 6.07 26.63 -0.85
N VAL A 76 6.71 25.69 -0.17
CA VAL A 76 6.10 24.43 0.21
C VAL A 76 5.31 24.60 1.51
N ASP A 77 4.11 24.06 1.55
CA ASP A 77 3.39 23.71 2.76
C ASP A 77 3.50 22.18 2.98
N PRO A 78 4.37 21.71 3.89
CA PRO A 78 4.61 20.29 4.10
C PRO A 78 3.34 19.56 4.54
N ALA A 79 2.50 20.17 5.37
CA ALA A 79 1.26 19.55 5.85
C ALA A 79 0.27 19.33 4.69
N ALA A 80 0.13 20.30 3.79
CA ALA A 80 -0.71 20.17 2.61
C ALA A 80 -0.17 19.11 1.63
N VAL A 81 1.15 18.99 1.50
CA VAL A 81 1.79 17.95 0.67
C VAL A 81 1.52 16.56 1.23
N LEU A 82 1.65 16.38 2.56
CA LEU A 82 1.32 15.10 3.21
C LEU A 82 -0.18 14.78 3.07
N ALA A 83 -1.06 15.74 3.33
CA ALA A 83 -2.50 15.53 3.17
C ALA A 83 -2.88 15.13 1.74
N ARG A 84 -2.24 15.74 0.72
CA ARG A 84 -2.40 15.34 -0.69
C ARG A 84 -1.95 13.90 -0.92
N LYS A 85 -0.82 13.49 -0.36
CA LYS A 85 -0.29 12.12 -0.45
C LYS A 85 -1.30 11.13 0.15
N GLU A 86 -1.78 11.37 1.36
CA GLU A 86 -2.75 10.50 2.01
C GLU A 86 -4.07 10.40 1.23
N LYS A 87 -4.54 11.51 0.69
CA LYS A 87 -5.73 11.52 -0.17
C LYS A 87 -5.56 10.61 -1.39
N VAL A 88 -4.43 10.69 -2.09
CA VAL A 88 -4.15 9.86 -3.27
C VAL A 88 -4.10 8.38 -2.89
N VAL A 89 -3.39 8.03 -1.82
CA VAL A 89 -3.31 6.66 -1.31
C VAL A 89 -4.70 6.14 -0.95
N GLY A 90 -5.49 6.93 -0.22
CA GLY A 90 -6.85 6.56 0.18
C GLY A 90 -7.79 6.31 -1.00
N ILE A 91 -7.75 7.15 -2.04
CA ILE A 91 -8.55 6.96 -3.26
C ILE A 91 -8.21 5.63 -3.94
N LEU A 92 -6.92 5.32 -4.09
CA LEU A 92 -6.48 4.09 -4.76
C LEU A 92 -6.78 2.84 -3.92
N ARG A 93 -6.62 2.91 -2.59
CA ARG A 93 -7.00 1.84 -1.67
C ARG A 93 -8.50 1.52 -1.79
N GLY A 94 -9.35 2.53 -1.71
CA GLY A 94 -10.80 2.36 -1.90
C GLY A 94 -11.16 1.83 -3.29
N GLY A 95 -10.34 2.11 -4.31
CA GLY A 95 -10.47 1.50 -5.64
C GLY A 95 -10.25 -0.02 -5.63
N LEU A 96 -9.25 -0.50 -4.88
CA LEU A 96 -8.98 -1.94 -4.73
C LEU A 96 -10.08 -2.64 -3.94
N GLU A 97 -10.58 -2.04 -2.86
CA GLU A 97 -11.71 -2.58 -2.08
C GLU A 97 -12.97 -2.74 -2.95
N LYS A 98 -13.31 -1.71 -3.74
CA LYS A 98 -14.41 -1.79 -4.70
C LYS A 98 -14.19 -2.86 -5.77
N ALA A 99 -12.94 -3.07 -6.19
CA ALA A 99 -12.61 -4.13 -7.14
C ALA A 99 -12.80 -5.52 -6.52
N CYS A 100 -12.39 -5.74 -5.26
CA CYS A 100 -12.69 -6.97 -4.51
C CYS A 100 -14.19 -7.24 -4.49
N ALA A 101 -15.00 -6.26 -4.08
CA ALA A 101 -16.45 -6.40 -4.00
C ALA A 101 -17.07 -6.72 -5.38
N ARG A 102 -16.68 -6.01 -6.43
CA ARG A 102 -17.18 -6.23 -7.79
C ARG A 102 -16.85 -7.62 -8.34
N LEU A 103 -15.65 -8.12 -8.03
CA LEU A 103 -15.18 -9.44 -8.46
C LEU A 103 -15.58 -10.56 -7.49
N LYS A 104 -16.31 -10.24 -6.43
CA LYS A 104 -16.73 -11.18 -5.37
C LYS A 104 -15.53 -11.89 -4.73
N VAL A 105 -14.40 -11.20 -4.61
CA VAL A 105 -13.25 -11.66 -3.82
C VAL A 105 -13.59 -11.42 -2.35
N HIS A 106 -13.57 -12.48 -1.57
CA HIS A 106 -13.77 -12.40 -0.12
C HIS A 106 -12.49 -11.81 0.51
N LEU A 107 -12.57 -10.60 1.07
CA LEU A 107 -11.47 -9.95 1.75
C LEU A 107 -11.53 -10.26 3.24
N CYS A 108 -10.54 -11.01 3.73
CA CYS A 108 -10.33 -11.26 5.15
C CYS A 108 -9.23 -10.33 5.69
N THR A 109 -9.58 -9.43 6.60
CA THR A 109 -8.60 -8.55 7.26
C THR A 109 -8.02 -9.26 8.48
N GLY A 110 -6.74 -9.59 8.43
CA GLY A 110 -6.05 -10.30 9.50
C GLY A 110 -4.74 -10.94 9.06
N HIS A 111 -4.03 -11.49 10.03
CA HIS A 111 -2.81 -12.25 9.78
C HIS A 111 -3.12 -13.68 9.37
N GLY A 112 -2.71 -14.04 8.14
CA GLY A 112 -2.84 -15.40 7.62
C GLY A 112 -1.67 -16.30 8.05
N ARG A 113 -1.97 -17.46 8.61
CA ARG A 113 -1.01 -18.52 8.94
C ARG A 113 -1.40 -19.82 8.25
N VAL A 114 -0.50 -20.38 7.47
CA VAL A 114 -0.72 -21.69 6.82
C VAL A 114 -0.70 -22.78 7.89
N LEU A 115 -1.79 -23.53 8.02
CA LEU A 115 -1.87 -24.69 8.90
C LEU A 115 -1.41 -25.95 8.17
N ASP A 116 -1.91 -26.14 6.96
CA ASP A 116 -1.55 -27.22 6.05
C ASP A 116 -1.84 -26.84 4.59
N ALA A 117 -1.78 -27.80 3.67
CA ALA A 117 -1.99 -27.57 2.25
C ALA A 117 -3.41 -27.10 1.88
N ARG A 118 -4.38 -27.20 2.79
CA ARG A 118 -5.79 -26.90 2.54
C ARG A 118 -6.40 -25.90 3.52
N HIS A 119 -5.68 -25.51 4.56
CA HIS A 119 -6.22 -24.67 5.62
C HIS A 119 -5.28 -23.50 5.92
N VAL A 120 -5.86 -22.32 5.97
CA VAL A 120 -5.24 -21.08 6.40
C VAL A 120 -6.00 -20.53 7.58
N GLU A 121 -5.33 -20.32 8.68
CA GLU A 121 -5.85 -19.60 9.83
C GLU A 121 -5.70 -18.10 9.62
N VAL A 122 -6.75 -17.35 9.86
CA VAL A 122 -6.73 -15.88 9.83
C VAL A 122 -7.05 -15.36 11.22
N THR A 123 -6.13 -14.61 11.80
CA THR A 123 -6.32 -13.93 13.10
C THR A 123 -6.55 -12.46 12.87
N THR A 124 -7.72 -11.94 13.26
CA THR A 124 -8.04 -10.52 13.16
C THR A 124 -7.33 -9.69 14.23
N ALA A 125 -7.36 -8.36 14.09
CA ALA A 125 -6.78 -7.44 15.07
C ALA A 125 -7.45 -7.56 16.46
N GLU A 126 -8.73 -7.93 16.49
CA GLU A 126 -9.51 -8.16 17.72
C GLU A 126 -9.24 -9.53 18.36
N GLY A 127 -8.37 -10.36 17.74
CA GLY A 127 -7.99 -11.69 18.24
C GLY A 127 -8.98 -12.80 17.88
N SER A 128 -9.99 -12.54 17.05
CA SER A 128 -10.85 -13.62 16.54
C SER A 128 -10.09 -14.45 15.51
N VAL A 129 -10.38 -15.75 15.50
CA VAL A 129 -9.68 -16.71 14.63
C VAL A 129 -10.70 -17.37 13.72
N GLU A 130 -10.41 -17.36 12.42
CA GLU A 130 -11.18 -18.07 11.40
C GLU A 130 -10.25 -19.03 10.64
N VAL A 131 -10.77 -20.17 10.24
CA VAL A 131 -10.04 -21.12 9.38
C VAL A 131 -10.68 -21.11 8.00
N VAL A 132 -9.90 -20.74 7.00
CA VAL A 132 -10.29 -20.69 5.59
C VAL A 132 -9.79 -21.97 4.90
N GLU A 133 -10.71 -22.71 4.29
CA GLU A 133 -10.37 -23.85 3.46
C GLU A 133 -10.03 -23.46 2.03
N ASN A 134 -9.03 -24.09 1.42
CA ASN A 134 -8.63 -23.86 0.04
C ASN A 134 -8.25 -25.12 -0.71
N ASP A 135 -8.36 -25.08 -2.03
CA ASP A 135 -7.85 -26.10 -2.95
C ASP A 135 -6.49 -25.70 -3.53
N ALA A 136 -6.16 -24.40 -3.47
CA ALA A 136 -4.87 -23.84 -3.86
C ALA A 136 -4.55 -22.62 -2.98
N LEU A 137 -3.26 -22.35 -2.79
CA LEU A 137 -2.75 -21.26 -1.96
C LEU A 137 -1.68 -20.49 -2.72
N ILE A 138 -1.74 -19.15 -2.63
CA ILE A 138 -0.69 -18.24 -3.08
C ILE A 138 -0.15 -17.46 -1.88
N LEU A 139 1.16 -17.52 -1.70
CA LEU A 139 1.88 -16.70 -0.72
C LEU A 139 2.44 -15.46 -1.42
N ALA A 140 1.91 -14.29 -1.09
CA ALA A 140 2.30 -12.99 -1.61
C ALA A 140 2.54 -11.98 -0.47
N THR A 141 3.16 -12.44 0.60
CA THR A 141 3.29 -11.75 1.89
C THR A 141 4.22 -10.54 1.86
N GLY A 142 4.93 -10.32 0.75
CA GLY A 142 5.78 -9.15 0.54
C GLY A 142 7.06 -9.17 1.36
N SER A 143 7.53 -8.00 1.73
CA SER A 143 8.79 -7.77 2.46
C SER A 143 8.62 -6.59 3.42
N ARG A 144 9.57 -6.44 4.31
CA ARG A 144 9.69 -5.29 5.20
C ARG A 144 11.08 -4.66 5.06
N VAL A 145 11.23 -3.43 5.51
CA VAL A 145 12.55 -2.77 5.59
C VAL A 145 13.48 -3.61 6.47
N ALA A 146 14.74 -3.72 6.03
CA ALA A 146 15.78 -4.44 6.75
C ALA A 146 16.67 -3.47 7.51
N GLU A 147 16.96 -3.79 8.76
CA GLU A 147 17.96 -3.07 9.55
C GLU A 147 19.34 -3.64 9.28
N LEU A 148 20.32 -2.74 9.24
CA LEU A 148 21.73 -3.14 9.20
C LEU A 148 22.26 -3.34 10.63
N PRO A 149 23.15 -4.33 10.86
CA PRO A 149 23.78 -4.50 12.15
C PRO A 149 24.49 -3.21 12.61
N GLY A 150 24.14 -2.72 13.79
CA GLY A 150 24.69 -1.47 14.36
C GLY A 150 24.05 -0.18 13.86
N LEU A 151 23.05 -0.25 12.95
CA LEU A 151 22.31 0.90 12.41
C LEU A 151 20.80 0.63 12.49
N ALA A 152 20.30 0.40 13.70
CA ALA A 152 18.86 0.25 13.93
C ALA A 152 18.11 1.58 13.65
N PHE A 153 16.88 1.50 13.16
CA PHE A 153 16.04 2.68 12.99
C PHE A 153 15.66 3.26 14.35
N ASP A 154 16.01 4.52 14.58
CA ASP A 154 15.58 5.28 15.75
C ASP A 154 14.39 6.20 15.44
N HIS A 155 13.95 6.21 14.17
CA HIS A 155 12.83 7.00 13.65
C HIS A 155 13.02 8.53 13.83
N THR A 156 14.23 8.96 14.09
CA THR A 156 14.58 10.38 14.34
C THR A 156 15.77 10.83 13.50
N HIS A 157 16.88 10.10 13.58
CA HIS A 157 18.12 10.36 12.84
C HIS A 157 18.38 9.26 11.81
N ILE A 158 18.10 8.02 12.17
CA ILE A 158 18.18 6.86 11.28
C ILE A 158 16.76 6.47 10.90
N LEU A 159 16.34 6.94 9.72
CA LEU A 159 14.98 6.76 9.22
C LEU A 159 14.90 5.57 8.28
N SER A 160 13.78 4.87 8.32
CA SER A 160 13.38 3.95 7.26
C SER A 160 12.82 4.70 6.06
N SER A 161 12.60 3.99 4.94
CA SER A 161 11.87 4.56 3.81
C SER A 161 10.45 4.97 4.17
N ASP A 162 9.83 4.23 5.09
CA ASP A 162 8.45 4.52 5.53
C ASP A 162 8.39 5.81 6.35
N ASP A 163 9.39 6.03 7.22
CA ASP A 163 9.53 7.28 7.99
C ASP A 163 9.75 8.48 7.07
N ALA A 164 10.63 8.33 6.06
CA ALA A 164 10.94 9.40 5.12
C ALA A 164 9.70 9.87 4.33
N LEU A 165 8.74 8.99 4.08
CA LEU A 165 7.47 9.32 3.43
C LEU A 165 6.46 10.03 4.36
N GLN A 166 6.76 10.14 5.65
CA GLN A 166 5.91 10.78 6.65
C GLN A 166 6.51 12.07 7.23
N LEU A 167 7.64 12.53 6.71
CA LEU A 167 8.29 13.76 7.19
C LEU A 167 7.34 14.95 7.07
N ASP A 168 7.15 15.65 8.17
CA ASP A 168 6.31 16.85 8.30
C ASP A 168 7.05 18.16 7.99
N ARG A 169 8.33 18.04 7.63
CA ARG A 169 9.21 19.15 7.26
C ARG A 169 10.21 18.68 6.22
N VAL A 170 10.78 19.65 5.50
CA VAL A 170 11.95 19.42 4.65
C VAL A 170 13.17 19.39 5.56
N PRO A 171 13.97 18.31 5.55
CA PRO A 171 15.16 18.19 6.40
C PRO A 171 16.29 19.13 5.98
#